data_55b9cf0d570d44508eda08672d9396de
#
_entry.id   55b9cf0d570d44508eda08672d9396de
#
_cell.length_a   1.000
_cell.length_b   1.000
_cell.length_c   1.000
_cell.angle_alpha   90.00
_cell.angle_beta   90.00
_cell.angle_gamma   90.00
#
_symmetry.space_group_name_H-M   'P 1'
#
loop_
_entity.id
_entity.type
_entity.pdbx_description
1 polymer ?
#
loop_
_entity_poly.entity_id
_entity_poly.type
_entity_poly.pdbx_seq_one_letter_code
_entity_poly.pdbx_strand_id
1 'polypeptide(L)'
;MKHELKNALIYLNISMKTDEHTSINGDINSLVQVINNMISNAIQAYNGKTNKNIELILETKDNNVLIHVKDYACGMPQKVKDKLFKEMITTKGKNGTGLGLYMSYSTIKAHFNGDITFVSEEGKGTTFTIIIPI
;
A
#
# COMPACT_ATOMS: atom_id res chain seq x y z
N MET A 1 1.28 4.21 -14.15
CA MET A 1 1.33 2.85 -13.59
C MET A 1 1.53 1.78 -14.65
N LYS A 2 0.63 1.72 -15.60
CA LYS A 2 0.72 0.72 -16.68
C LYS A 2 2.01 0.81 -17.47
N HIS A 3 2.46 2.03 -17.72
CA HIS A 3 3.72 2.25 -18.42
C HIS A 3 4.92 1.78 -17.61
N GLU A 4 4.92 2.05 -16.30
CA GLU A 4 5.98 1.57 -15.41
C GLU A 4 6.03 0.05 -15.36
N LEU A 5 4.87 -0.60 -15.26
CA LEU A 5 4.79 -2.06 -15.24
C LEU A 5 5.39 -2.66 -16.49
N LYS A 6 5.10 -2.07 -17.63
CA LYS A 6 5.59 -2.58 -18.93
C LYS A 6 7.12 -2.46 -19.04
N ASN A 7 7.67 -1.32 -18.63
CA ASN A 7 9.09 -1.04 -18.85
C ASN A 7 9.99 -1.62 -17.78
N ALA A 8 9.49 -1.86 -16.59
CA ALA A 8 10.28 -2.28 -15.44
C ALA A 8 10.23 -3.78 -15.15
N LEU A 9 9.64 -4.59 -16.03
CA LEU A 9 9.48 -6.03 -15.84
C LEU A 9 8.88 -6.34 -14.47
N ILE A 10 7.74 -5.74 -14.21
CA ILE A 10 7.03 -5.90 -12.95
C ILE A 10 6.00 -7.01 -13.08
N TYR A 11 5.98 -7.90 -12.08
CA TYR A 11 5.01 -8.97 -12.00
C TYR A 11 4.01 -8.64 -10.90
N LEU A 12 2.78 -8.36 -11.28
CA LEU A 12 1.72 -8.05 -10.33
C LEU A 12 0.77 -9.24 -10.23
N ASN A 13 0.76 -9.87 -9.08
CA ASN A 13 -0.13 -10.98 -8.79
C ASN A 13 -1.27 -10.49 -7.92
N ILE A 14 -2.50 -10.85 -8.31
CA ILE A 14 -3.69 -10.43 -7.59
C ILE A 14 -4.40 -11.66 -7.05
N SER A 15 -4.64 -11.69 -5.75
CA SER A 15 -5.37 -12.75 -5.08
C SER A 15 -6.58 -12.17 -4.36
N MET A 16 -7.71 -12.85 -4.45
CA MET A 16 -8.92 -12.45 -3.77
C MET A 16 -9.40 -13.56 -2.86
N LYS A 17 -9.49 -13.26 -1.57
CA LYS A 17 -9.97 -14.19 -0.54
C LYS A 17 -11.18 -13.58 0.17
N THR A 18 -12.11 -13.11 -0.62
CA THR A 18 -13.27 -12.42 -0.09
C THR A 18 -14.51 -12.90 -0.83
N ASP A 19 -15.66 -12.74 -0.18
CA ASP A 19 -16.94 -13.04 -0.79
C ASP A 19 -17.18 -12.05 -1.91
N GLU A 20 -17.66 -12.52 -3.06
CA GLU A 20 -17.96 -11.67 -4.20
C GLU A 20 -19.08 -10.66 -3.91
N HIS A 21 -19.85 -10.88 -2.85
CA HIS A 21 -20.93 -9.98 -2.43
C HIS A 21 -20.47 -8.99 -1.37
N THR A 22 -19.21 -9.03 -0.96
CA THR A 22 -18.68 -8.07 0.01
C THR A 22 -18.65 -6.68 -0.62
N SER A 23 -19.13 -5.70 0.10
CA SER A 23 -19.12 -4.32 -0.36
C SER A 23 -18.68 -3.39 0.77
N ILE A 24 -18.12 -2.25 0.39
CA ILE A 24 -17.75 -1.20 1.32
C ILE A 24 -18.34 0.12 0.83
N ASN A 25 -18.50 1.06 1.76
CA ASN A 25 -18.99 2.38 1.42
C ASN A 25 -17.82 3.33 1.19
N GLY A 26 -17.89 4.08 0.09
CA GLY A 26 -16.88 5.05 -0.21
C GLY A 26 -16.75 5.28 -1.71
N ASP A 27 -15.93 6.25 -2.06
CA ASP A 27 -15.67 6.59 -3.46
C ASP A 27 -14.63 5.64 -4.05
N ILE A 28 -15.03 4.89 -5.07
CA ILE A 28 -14.14 3.93 -5.71
C ILE A 28 -12.90 4.61 -6.30
N ASN A 29 -13.04 5.82 -6.82
CA ASN A 29 -11.90 6.52 -7.42
C ASN A 29 -10.86 6.87 -6.37
N SER A 30 -11.29 7.28 -5.18
CA SER A 30 -10.38 7.56 -4.07
C SER A 30 -9.64 6.31 -3.63
N LEU A 31 -10.35 5.17 -3.56
CA LEU A 31 -9.73 3.91 -3.19
C LEU A 31 -8.69 3.45 -4.22
N VAL A 32 -9.05 3.53 -5.49
CA VAL A 32 -8.13 3.15 -6.57
C VAL A 32 -6.87 4.01 -6.52
N GLN A 33 -7.01 5.29 -6.24
CA GLN A 33 -5.87 6.18 -6.13
C GLN A 33 -4.93 5.78 -4.99
N VAL A 34 -5.50 5.39 -3.84
CA VAL A 34 -4.70 4.92 -2.72
C VAL A 34 -3.97 3.62 -3.07
N ILE A 35 -4.66 2.68 -3.70
CA ILE A 35 -4.05 1.41 -4.11
C ILE A 35 -2.91 1.66 -5.10
N ASN A 36 -3.13 2.53 -6.08
CA ASN A 36 -2.09 2.87 -7.05
C ASN A 36 -0.87 3.49 -6.38
N ASN A 37 -1.09 4.33 -5.37
CA ASN A 37 -0.02 4.92 -4.59
C ASN A 37 0.81 3.86 -3.87
N MET A 38 0.14 2.87 -3.28
CA MET A 38 0.83 1.79 -2.59
C MET A 38 1.63 0.92 -3.58
N ILE A 39 1.07 0.64 -4.74
CA ILE A 39 1.77 -0.12 -5.77
C ILE A 39 2.98 0.66 -6.27
N SER A 40 2.83 1.97 -6.48
CA SER A 40 3.94 2.81 -6.91
C SER A 40 5.08 2.81 -5.89
N ASN A 41 4.74 2.89 -4.60
CA ASN A 41 5.73 2.79 -3.53
C ASN A 41 6.46 1.44 -3.57
N ALA A 42 5.72 0.36 -3.82
CA ALA A 42 6.31 -0.97 -3.92
C ALA A 42 7.29 -1.07 -5.10
N ILE A 43 6.92 -0.49 -6.24
CA ILE A 43 7.80 -0.45 -7.40
C ILE A 43 9.10 0.29 -7.07
N GLN A 44 8.97 1.44 -6.43
CA GLN A 44 10.14 2.26 -6.07
C GLN A 44 11.05 1.56 -5.07
N ALA A 45 10.50 0.71 -4.22
CA ALA A 45 11.29 -0.01 -3.22
C ALA A 45 12.31 -0.96 -3.86
N TYR A 46 12.10 -1.37 -5.09
CA TYR A 46 13.04 -2.22 -5.82
C TYR A 46 14.24 -1.46 -6.34
N ASN A 47 14.18 -0.14 -6.36
CA ASN A 47 15.31 0.72 -6.66
C ASN A 47 16.05 0.33 -7.97
N GLY A 48 15.28 0.14 -9.04
CA GLY A 48 15.84 -0.16 -10.35
C GLY A 48 16.15 -1.63 -10.63
N LYS A 49 15.95 -2.51 -9.67
CA LYS A 49 16.16 -3.95 -9.89
C LYS A 49 15.13 -4.48 -10.87
N THR A 50 15.49 -5.55 -11.57
CA THR A 50 14.55 -6.25 -12.45
C THR A 50 13.78 -7.29 -11.66
N ASN A 51 12.76 -7.91 -12.28
CA ASN A 51 11.93 -8.95 -11.66
C ASN A 51 11.27 -8.48 -10.37
N LYS A 52 10.56 -7.37 -10.51
CA LYS A 52 9.83 -6.78 -9.38
C LYS A 52 8.51 -7.50 -9.18
N ASN A 53 8.44 -8.34 -8.16
CA ASN A 53 7.22 -9.06 -7.82
C ASN A 53 6.43 -8.27 -6.78
N ILE A 54 5.17 -8.01 -7.09
CA ILE A 54 4.25 -7.30 -6.20
C ILE A 54 3.00 -8.13 -6.08
N GLU A 55 2.53 -8.34 -4.86
CA GLU A 55 1.28 -9.04 -4.62
C GLU A 55 0.23 -8.08 -4.10
N LEU A 56 -0.94 -8.12 -4.73
CA LEU A 56 -2.11 -7.40 -4.27
C LEU A 56 -3.09 -8.47 -3.77
N ILE A 57 -3.35 -8.46 -2.47
CA ILE A 57 -4.17 -9.48 -1.83
C ILE A 57 -5.37 -8.80 -1.19
N LEU A 58 -6.58 -9.21 -1.61
CA LEU A 58 -7.82 -8.74 -1.01
C LEU A 58 -8.40 -9.86 -0.17
N GLU A 59 -8.72 -9.57 1.08
CA GLU A 59 -9.35 -10.55 1.96
C GLU A 59 -10.34 -9.88 2.88
N THR A 60 -11.23 -10.68 3.44
CA THR A 60 -12.19 -10.21 4.44
C THR A 60 -11.84 -10.88 5.76
N LYS A 61 -11.72 -10.08 6.82
CA LYS A 61 -11.39 -10.59 8.14
C LYS A 61 -11.94 -9.67 9.21
N ASP A 62 -12.58 -10.24 10.22
CA ASP A 62 -13.06 -9.49 11.38
C ASP A 62 -13.93 -8.29 11.00
N ASN A 63 -14.81 -8.49 10.02
CA ASN A 63 -15.73 -7.46 9.53
C ASN A 63 -15.03 -6.29 8.84
N ASN A 64 -13.84 -6.53 8.31
CA ASN A 64 -13.09 -5.55 7.53
C ASN A 64 -12.68 -6.15 6.20
N VAL A 65 -12.55 -5.28 5.20
CA VAL A 65 -11.85 -5.63 3.97
C VAL A 65 -10.40 -5.22 4.17
N LEU A 66 -9.49 -6.14 3.91
CA LEU A 66 -8.06 -5.89 4.00
C LEU A 66 -7.47 -5.94 2.60
N ILE A 67 -6.75 -4.91 2.23
CA ILE A 67 -6.07 -4.82 0.94
C ILE A 67 -4.59 -4.74 1.22
N HIS A 68 -3.87 -5.81 0.91
CA HIS A 68 -2.43 -5.89 1.14
C HIS A 68 -1.68 -5.64 -0.15
N VAL A 69 -0.71 -4.76 -0.09
CA VAL A 69 0.24 -4.54 -1.20
C VAL A 69 1.60 -4.95 -0.68
N LYS A 70 2.09 -6.08 -1.18
CA LYS A 70 3.32 -6.70 -0.69
C LYS A 70 4.41 -6.66 -1.75
N ASP A 71 5.59 -6.20 -1.36
CA ASP A 71 6.78 -6.31 -2.18
C ASP A 71 7.79 -7.24 -1.52
N TYR A 72 8.76 -7.67 -2.30
CA TYR A 72 9.85 -8.52 -1.85
C TYR A 72 11.18 -7.81 -2.06
N ALA A 73 11.17 -6.49 -1.84
CA ALA A 73 12.35 -5.66 -2.00
C ALA A 73 13.24 -5.75 -0.76
N CYS A 74 14.06 -4.75 -0.54
CA CYS A 74 15.03 -4.80 0.56
C CYS A 74 14.42 -4.60 1.95
N GLY A 75 13.17 -4.16 2.03
CA GLY A 75 12.57 -3.85 3.32
C GLY A 75 13.19 -2.62 3.96
N MET A 76 12.86 -2.39 5.21
CA MET A 76 13.29 -1.19 5.91
C MET A 76 13.84 -1.52 7.30
N PRO A 77 14.99 -0.94 7.69
CA PRO A 77 15.44 -1.03 9.07
C PRO A 77 14.52 -0.22 9.98
N GLN A 78 14.59 -0.49 11.27
CA GLN A 78 13.66 0.10 12.25
C GLN A 78 13.64 1.63 12.20
N LYS A 79 14.81 2.24 12.03
CA LYS A 79 14.92 3.69 11.96
C LYS A 79 14.12 4.29 10.81
N VAL A 80 14.17 3.63 9.66
CA VAL A 80 13.41 4.07 8.47
C VAL A 80 11.92 3.85 8.68
N LYS A 81 11.54 2.72 9.28
CA LYS A 81 10.13 2.45 9.59
C LYS A 81 9.54 3.51 10.51
N ASP A 82 10.28 3.91 11.53
CA ASP A 82 9.82 4.92 12.48
C ASP A 82 9.61 6.26 11.79
N LYS A 83 10.53 6.63 10.91
CA LYS A 83 10.42 7.86 10.14
C LYS A 83 9.22 7.82 9.21
N LEU A 84 9.04 6.72 8.51
CA LEU A 84 7.93 6.56 7.56
C LEU A 84 6.59 6.60 8.28
N PHE A 85 6.50 5.98 9.43
CA PHE A 85 5.27 6.02 10.22
C PHE A 85 4.90 7.45 10.60
N LYS A 86 5.88 8.24 11.05
CA LYS A 86 5.64 9.64 11.40
C LYS A 86 5.20 10.46 10.19
N GLU A 87 5.81 10.22 9.04
CA GLU A 87 5.44 10.92 7.81
C GLU A 87 4.03 10.55 7.35
N MET A 88 3.61 9.31 7.62
CA MET A 88 2.28 8.86 7.25
C MET A 88 1.19 9.58 8.04
N ILE A 89 1.40 9.81 9.33
CA ILE A 89 0.38 10.36 10.20
C ILE A 89 0.45 11.88 10.38
N THR A 90 1.43 12.53 9.77
CA THR A 90 1.60 13.98 9.90
C THR A 90 2.20 14.57 8.64
N THR A 91 1.88 15.86 8.40
CA THR A 91 2.47 16.61 7.29
C THR A 91 3.84 17.20 7.63
N LYS A 92 4.30 17.06 8.86
CA LYS A 92 5.63 17.52 9.23
C LYS A 92 6.69 16.71 8.48
N GLY A 93 7.73 17.35 8.02
CA GLY A 93 8.77 16.69 7.27
C GLY A 93 8.34 16.27 5.87
N LYS A 94 7.54 17.02 5.26
CA LYS A 94 6.77 16.77 4.04
C LYS A 94 7.53 16.81 2.74
N ASN A 95 8.76 16.42 2.74
CA ASN A 95 9.54 16.38 1.50
C ASN A 95 9.45 14.99 0.88
N GLY A 96 9.10 14.96 -0.40
CA GLY A 96 9.10 13.73 -1.16
C GLY A 96 7.93 12.80 -0.87
N THR A 97 8.22 11.52 -0.72
CA THR A 97 7.22 10.46 -0.67
C THR A 97 6.32 10.48 0.56
N GLY A 98 6.75 11.11 1.64
CA GLY A 98 5.96 11.17 2.86
C GLY A 98 4.62 11.84 2.67
N LEU A 99 4.53 12.83 1.79
CA LEU A 99 3.27 13.52 1.54
C LEU A 99 2.25 12.62 0.86
N GLY A 100 2.69 11.83 -0.12
CA GLY A 100 1.80 10.88 -0.80
C GLY A 100 1.22 9.86 0.16
N LEU A 101 2.05 9.33 1.04
CA LEU A 101 1.60 8.35 2.03
C LEU A 101 0.64 8.98 3.03
N TYR A 102 0.92 10.23 3.47
CA TYR A 102 0.03 10.96 4.35
C TYR A 102 -1.34 11.16 3.69
N MET A 103 -1.36 11.55 2.42
CA MET A 103 -2.62 11.77 1.71
C MET A 103 -3.44 10.48 1.60
N SER A 104 -2.78 9.36 1.34
CA SER A 104 -3.44 8.06 1.30
C SER A 104 -4.03 7.69 2.66
N TYR A 105 -3.25 7.84 3.71
CA TYR A 105 -3.68 7.58 5.08
C TYR A 105 -4.90 8.45 5.44
N SER A 106 -4.82 9.74 5.13
CA SER A 106 -5.88 10.69 5.41
C SER A 106 -7.16 10.35 4.64
N THR A 107 -7.03 9.95 3.37
CA THR A 107 -8.17 9.56 2.55
C THR A 107 -8.88 8.33 3.14
N ILE A 108 -8.12 7.32 3.52
CA ILE A 108 -8.70 6.11 4.10
C ILE A 108 -9.38 6.41 5.43
N LYS A 109 -8.77 7.24 6.26
CA LYS A 109 -9.36 7.64 7.54
C LYS A 109 -10.65 8.44 7.35
N ALA A 110 -10.62 9.45 6.48
CA ALA A 110 -11.72 10.41 6.35
C ALA A 110 -12.88 9.87 5.51
N HIS A 111 -12.59 9.13 4.45
CA HIS A 111 -13.61 8.73 3.48
C HIS A 111 -14.09 7.29 3.66
N PHE A 112 -13.33 6.45 4.33
CA PHE A 112 -13.66 5.04 4.48
C PHE A 112 -13.74 4.60 5.94
N ASN A 113 -13.45 5.50 6.87
CA ASN A 113 -13.39 5.18 8.30
C ASN A 113 -12.43 4.02 8.58
N GLY A 114 -11.37 3.94 7.80
CA GLY A 114 -10.42 2.85 7.84
C GLY A 114 -9.07 3.24 8.39
N ASP A 115 -8.08 2.43 8.08
CA ASP A 115 -6.72 2.64 8.54
C ASP A 115 -5.74 2.11 7.52
N ILE A 116 -4.48 2.52 7.63
CA ILE A 116 -3.38 1.96 6.85
C ILE A 116 -2.28 1.59 7.83
N THR A 117 -1.80 0.36 7.72
CA THR A 117 -0.67 -0.11 8.51
C THR A 117 0.39 -0.67 7.58
N PHE A 118 1.59 -0.89 8.09
CA PHE A 118 2.61 -1.58 7.33
C PHE A 118 3.51 -2.39 8.24
N VAL A 119 4.05 -3.47 7.66
CA VAL A 119 5.09 -4.26 8.30
C VAL A 119 6.24 -4.37 7.31
N SER A 120 7.44 -4.34 7.80
CA SER A 120 8.62 -4.42 6.96
C SER A 120 9.73 -5.12 7.71
N GLU A 121 10.50 -5.94 6.99
CA GLU A 121 11.66 -6.61 7.54
C GLU A 121 12.80 -6.42 6.57
N GLU A 122 13.90 -5.91 7.09
CA GLU A 122 15.09 -5.66 6.29
C GLU A 122 15.56 -6.96 5.64
N GLY A 123 15.78 -6.94 4.34
CA GLY A 123 16.18 -8.10 3.57
C GLY A 123 15.01 -8.94 3.05
N LYS A 124 13.77 -8.64 3.43
CA LYS A 124 12.61 -9.46 3.04
C LYS A 124 11.54 -8.70 2.29
N GLY A 125 11.33 -7.44 2.61
CA GLY A 125 10.33 -6.62 1.92
C GLY A 125 9.38 -5.91 2.84
N THR A 126 8.33 -5.36 2.25
CA THR A 126 7.35 -4.53 2.95
C THR A 126 5.94 -4.89 2.50
N THR A 127 5.01 -4.90 3.45
CA THR A 127 3.58 -5.05 3.16
C THR A 127 2.83 -3.87 3.75
N PHE A 128 2.15 -3.11 2.89
CA PHE A 128 1.17 -2.11 3.32
C PHE A 128 -0.21 -2.73 3.32
N THR A 129 -0.99 -2.46 4.35
CA THR A 129 -2.34 -2.99 4.47
C THR A 129 -3.33 -1.84 4.65
N ILE A 130 -4.31 -1.79 3.75
CA ILE A 130 -5.44 -0.87 3.84
C ILE A 130 -6.57 -1.64 4.51
N ILE A 131 -7.11 -1.09 5.59
CA ILE A 131 -8.16 -1.73 6.39
C ILE A 131 -9.41 -0.89 6.27
N ILE A 132 -10.49 -1.47 5.76
CA ILE A 132 -11.75 -0.75 5.56
C ILE A 132 -12.88 -1.54 6.21
N PRO A 133 -13.63 -0.95 7.15
CA PRO A 133 -14.80 -1.61 7.76
C PRO A 133 -15.87 -1.91 6.71
N ILE A 134 -16.50 -3.05 6.87
CA ILE A 134 -17.64 -3.44 6.01
C ILE A 134 -18.91 -2.76 6.47
#